data_9f28a40d925a36be45305f40a1bbd56a
#
_entry.id   9f28a40d925a36be45305f40a1bbd56a
#
_cell.length_a   1.000
_cell.length_b   1.000
_cell.length_c   1.000
_cell.angle_alpha   90.00
_cell.angle_beta   90.00
_cell.angle_gamma   90.00
#
_symmetry.space_group_name_H-M   'P 1'
#
loop_
_entity.id
_entity.type
_entity.pdbx_description
1 polymer ?
#
loop_
_entity_poly.entity_id
_entity_poly.type
_entity_poly.pdbx_seq_one_letter_code
_entity_poly.pdbx_strand_id
1 'polypeptide(L)'
;MRASAWARLVRAAAPLLLLGSACSAPGESNGRPPPPATTIVNKGSDTMVNLALAWAATYQPDHPEVLISVTGGGSGTGIAALINGTVDLANASRRIKPEEIEQARANGIDPVEFVVARDAIAVLVHLENPIEALTLEQISAIYAGTIDNWSQVGGADRPIVRLSRETNSGTHVYFLEEVLRLGRPDDPTLFAPDTLLLPSSVGITAELAYNVNAIGYDGLGYVTEAMKVVAVGESPGGPFVLPTVETVNSFAYPIARELYVYTAGEPSPEVRAYLDWILGPEGQSVVASLGFVPLRD
;
A
#
# COMPACT_ATOMS: atom_id res chain seq x y z
N MET A 1 -77.30 -18.11 -16.43
CA MET A 1 -78.69 -17.79 -16.07
C MET A 1 -78.74 -16.43 -15.38
N ARG A 2 -79.43 -15.51 -16.00
CA ARG A 2 -80.16 -14.32 -15.47
C ARG A 2 -79.41 -13.40 -14.52
N ALA A 3 -79.06 -12.20 -14.95
CA ALA A 3 -79.92 -11.04 -15.31
C ALA A 3 -80.07 -10.04 -14.15
N SER A 4 -79.57 -8.86 -14.34
CA SER A 4 -80.21 -7.55 -14.41
C SER A 4 -80.73 -7.02 -13.04
N ALA A 5 -80.69 -5.76 -12.69
CA ALA A 5 -81.00 -4.48 -13.41
C ALA A 5 -80.70 -3.32 -12.46
N TRP A 6 -80.19 -2.23 -12.94
CA TRP A 6 -80.75 -0.87 -13.04
C TRP A 6 -81.45 -0.29 -11.79
N ALA A 7 -80.93 0.84 -11.28
CA ALA A 7 -81.81 2.04 -11.14
C ALA A 7 -81.04 3.32 -10.79
N ARG A 8 -81.42 4.36 -11.39
CA ARG A 8 -80.97 5.75 -11.51
C ARG A 8 -81.35 6.66 -10.33
N LEU A 9 -80.71 7.84 -10.37
CA LEU A 9 -81.12 9.17 -9.89
C LEU A 9 -80.72 9.45 -8.42
N VAL A 10 -80.23 10.67 -8.04
CA VAL A 10 -80.60 12.05 -8.35
C VAL A 10 -79.41 12.99 -7.96
N ARG A 11 -79.26 14.07 -8.71
CA ARG A 11 -78.35 15.20 -8.48
C ARG A 11 -78.83 16.06 -7.29
N ALA A 12 -77.89 16.44 -6.42
CA ALA A 12 -77.99 17.62 -5.59
C ALA A 12 -76.64 18.38 -5.64
N ALA A 13 -76.74 19.61 -6.18
CA ALA A 13 -75.59 20.54 -6.20
C ALA A 13 -75.55 21.31 -4.89
N ALA A 14 -74.42 21.35 -4.21
CA ALA A 14 -74.14 22.29 -3.12
C ALA A 14 -72.85 23.09 -3.46
N PRO A 15 -72.81 24.39 -3.20
CA PRO A 15 -71.71 25.25 -3.57
C PRO A 15 -70.53 25.03 -2.62
N LEU A 16 -69.33 24.74 -3.19
CA LEU A 16 -68.08 24.57 -2.47
C LEU A 16 -67.47 25.96 -2.24
N LEU A 17 -67.43 26.40 -1.00
CA LEU A 17 -66.64 27.54 -0.55
C LEU A 17 -65.12 27.18 -0.65
N LEU A 18 -64.44 27.86 -1.55
CA LEU A 18 -62.99 27.81 -1.66
C LEU A 18 -62.35 28.60 -0.50
N LEU A 19 -61.95 27.91 0.56
CA LEU A 19 -60.97 28.40 1.52
C LEU A 19 -59.53 28.21 0.92
N GLY A 20 -58.95 29.31 0.47
CA GLY A 20 -57.62 29.38 0.01
C GLY A 20 -56.62 29.15 1.18
N SER A 21 -56.11 27.92 1.34
CA SER A 21 -54.93 27.65 2.15
C SER A 21 -53.68 28.05 1.34
N ALA A 22 -53.11 29.17 1.69
CA ALA A 22 -51.76 29.52 1.22
C ALA A 22 -50.74 28.50 1.80
N CYS A 23 -50.45 27.46 1.06
CA CYS A 23 -49.26 26.65 1.31
C CYS A 23 -48.05 27.53 0.97
N SER A 24 -47.34 28.00 2.01
CA SER A 24 -45.98 28.50 1.87
C SER A 24 -45.13 27.33 1.35
N ALA A 25 -44.71 27.40 0.10
CA ALA A 25 -43.72 26.49 -0.45
C ALA A 25 -42.44 26.61 0.38
N PRO A 26 -41.81 25.47 0.79
CA PRO A 26 -40.46 25.52 1.32
C PRO A 26 -39.56 26.13 0.22
N GLY A 27 -38.75 27.13 0.61
CA GLY A 27 -37.86 27.78 -0.32
C GLY A 27 -37.04 26.73 -1.08
N GLU A 28 -37.16 26.69 -2.40
CA GLU A 28 -36.27 26.01 -3.27
C GLU A 28 -34.89 26.60 -2.99
N SER A 29 -34.06 25.84 -2.24
CA SER A 29 -32.61 26.06 -2.27
C SER A 29 -32.25 25.91 -3.75
N ASN A 30 -31.73 26.97 -4.35
CA ASN A 30 -31.11 26.96 -5.67
C ASN A 30 -29.94 25.95 -5.63
N GLY A 31 -30.27 24.66 -5.67
CA GLY A 31 -29.34 23.58 -5.72
C GLY A 31 -28.66 23.57 -7.08
N ARG A 32 -27.66 24.45 -7.23
CA ARG A 32 -26.65 24.20 -8.26
C ARG A 32 -26.08 22.81 -7.93
N PRO A 33 -26.13 21.85 -8.87
CA PRO A 33 -25.50 20.57 -8.62
C PRO A 33 -24.05 20.84 -8.18
N PRO A 34 -23.54 20.13 -7.15
CA PRO A 34 -22.16 20.28 -6.75
C PRO A 34 -21.27 20.11 -7.99
N PRO A 35 -20.17 20.87 -8.11
CA PRO A 35 -19.24 20.66 -9.21
C PRO A 35 -18.81 19.20 -9.22
N PRO A 36 -18.59 18.59 -10.41
CA PRO A 36 -18.13 17.21 -10.48
C PRO A 36 -16.85 17.07 -9.67
N ALA A 37 -16.81 16.08 -8.80
CA ALA A 37 -15.62 15.80 -7.98
C ALA A 37 -14.42 15.51 -8.89
N THR A 38 -13.26 16.11 -8.58
CA THR A 38 -12.01 15.77 -9.22
C THR A 38 -11.59 14.39 -8.75
N THR A 39 -11.31 13.46 -9.69
CA THR A 39 -10.81 12.14 -9.32
C THR A 39 -9.29 12.14 -9.35
N ILE A 40 -8.67 11.70 -8.25
CA ILE A 40 -7.24 11.42 -8.14
C ILE A 40 -7.07 9.89 -8.25
N VAL A 41 -6.38 9.45 -9.30
CA VAL A 41 -6.08 8.03 -9.53
C VAL A 41 -4.73 7.69 -8.92
N ASN A 42 -4.74 6.89 -7.86
CA ASN A 42 -3.55 6.43 -7.15
C ASN A 42 -3.37 4.92 -7.36
N LYS A 43 -2.20 4.50 -7.85
CA LYS A 43 -1.92 3.09 -8.14
C LYS A 43 -0.48 2.73 -7.82
N GLY A 44 -0.24 1.48 -7.39
CA GLY A 44 1.13 0.98 -7.29
C GLY A 44 1.39 0.00 -6.17
N SER A 45 2.35 0.33 -5.31
CA SER A 45 2.89 -0.56 -4.28
C SER A 45 1.84 -1.20 -3.39
N ASP A 46 1.81 -2.53 -3.32
CA ASP A 46 0.98 -3.24 -2.35
C ASP A 46 1.42 -2.99 -0.91
N THR A 47 2.71 -2.79 -0.66
CA THR A 47 3.21 -2.37 0.66
C THR A 47 2.50 -1.11 1.14
N MET A 48 2.19 -0.18 0.22
CA MET A 48 1.58 1.10 0.54
C MET A 48 0.05 1.12 0.37
N VAL A 49 -0.59 0.04 -0.10
CA VAL A 49 -2.02 0.09 -0.44
C VAL A 49 -2.88 0.42 0.78
N ASN A 50 -2.62 -0.19 1.93
CA ASN A 50 -3.37 0.09 3.16
C ASN A 50 -3.13 1.53 3.64
N LEU A 51 -1.90 2.02 3.52
CA LEU A 51 -1.54 3.41 3.86
C LEU A 51 -2.24 4.41 2.94
N ALA A 52 -2.24 4.16 1.63
CA ALA A 52 -2.91 5.01 0.66
C ALA A 52 -4.43 5.02 0.83
N LEU A 53 -5.04 3.87 1.17
CA LEU A 53 -6.46 3.77 1.51
C LEU A 53 -6.80 4.54 2.79
N ALA A 54 -5.94 4.45 3.81
CA ALA A 54 -6.14 5.17 5.07
C ALA A 54 -5.98 6.69 4.87
N TRP A 55 -5.00 7.15 4.09
CA TRP A 55 -4.88 8.56 3.71
C TRP A 55 -6.13 9.06 2.97
N ALA A 56 -6.61 8.30 1.98
CA ALA A 56 -7.82 8.66 1.24
C ALA A 56 -9.04 8.73 2.17
N ALA A 57 -9.23 7.74 3.03
CA ALA A 57 -10.35 7.69 3.99
C ALA A 57 -10.32 8.82 5.02
N THR A 58 -9.12 9.30 5.38
CA THR A 58 -8.96 10.41 6.33
C THR A 58 -9.14 11.77 5.65
N TYR A 59 -8.65 11.93 4.42
CA TYR A 59 -8.68 13.20 3.68
C TYR A 59 -10.06 13.53 3.10
N GLN A 60 -10.75 12.56 2.47
CA GLN A 60 -11.98 12.79 1.71
C GLN A 60 -13.15 13.38 2.49
N PRO A 61 -13.38 13.08 3.80
CA PRO A 61 -14.50 13.69 4.55
C PRO A 61 -14.45 15.21 4.60
N ASP A 62 -13.25 15.81 4.65
CA ASP A 62 -13.05 17.26 4.69
C ASP A 62 -12.88 17.87 3.29
N HIS A 63 -12.75 17.01 2.25
CA HIS A 63 -12.55 17.38 0.84
C HIS A 63 -13.54 16.66 -0.08
N PRO A 64 -14.86 16.92 0.06
CA PRO A 64 -15.89 16.21 -0.71
C PRO A 64 -15.84 16.49 -2.22
N GLU A 65 -15.12 17.51 -2.65
CA GLU A 65 -14.85 17.83 -4.05
C GLU A 65 -13.79 16.92 -4.70
N VAL A 66 -13.09 16.09 -3.91
CA VAL A 66 -12.04 15.18 -4.39
C VAL A 66 -12.45 13.73 -4.14
N LEU A 67 -12.36 12.90 -5.18
CA LEU A 67 -12.52 11.45 -5.10
C LEU A 67 -11.17 10.77 -5.32
N ILE A 68 -10.67 10.04 -4.31
CA ILE A 68 -9.39 9.34 -4.42
C ILE A 68 -9.64 7.86 -4.68
N SER A 69 -9.19 7.37 -5.83
CA SER A 69 -9.25 5.95 -6.21
C SER A 69 -7.89 5.30 -5.96
N VAL A 70 -7.85 4.30 -5.08
CA VAL A 70 -6.61 3.59 -4.73
C VAL A 70 -6.64 2.17 -5.25
N THR A 71 -5.58 1.76 -5.96
CA THR A 71 -5.39 0.37 -6.42
C THR A 71 -3.96 -0.10 -6.18
N GLY A 72 -3.78 -1.32 -5.70
CA GLY A 72 -2.48 -2.00 -5.57
C GLY A 72 -1.98 -2.56 -6.90
N GLY A 73 -1.18 -3.61 -6.84
CA GLY A 73 -0.64 -4.34 -7.99
C GLY A 73 0.87 -4.23 -8.16
N GLY A 74 1.56 -3.67 -7.16
CA GLY A 74 3.01 -3.55 -7.09
C GLY A 74 3.57 -2.24 -7.66
N SER A 75 4.76 -1.84 -7.17
CA SER A 75 5.43 -0.59 -7.58
C SER A 75 5.69 -0.51 -9.08
N GLY A 76 6.09 -1.63 -9.70
CA GLY A 76 6.32 -1.69 -11.14
C GLY A 76 5.04 -1.39 -11.95
N THR A 77 3.89 -1.86 -11.47
CA THR A 77 2.60 -1.58 -12.12
C THR A 77 2.20 -0.10 -11.99
N GLY A 78 2.46 0.52 -10.83
CA GLY A 78 2.22 1.95 -10.61
C GLY A 78 3.12 2.83 -11.50
N ILE A 79 4.41 2.52 -11.52
CA ILE A 79 5.40 3.22 -12.36
C ILE A 79 5.07 3.07 -13.86
N ALA A 80 4.70 1.87 -14.30
CA ALA A 80 4.26 1.67 -15.69
C ALA A 80 2.99 2.48 -16.02
N ALA A 81 2.05 2.59 -15.09
CA ALA A 81 0.86 3.42 -15.26
C ALA A 81 1.21 4.91 -15.33
N LEU A 82 2.18 5.37 -14.52
CA LEU A 82 2.73 6.74 -14.58
C LEU A 82 3.37 7.02 -15.95
N ILE A 83 4.26 6.14 -16.42
CA ILE A 83 4.94 6.23 -17.72
C ILE A 83 3.92 6.34 -18.88
N ASN A 84 2.76 5.71 -18.74
CA ASN A 84 1.67 5.75 -19.72
C ASN A 84 0.67 6.91 -19.49
N GLY A 85 0.89 7.78 -18.49
CA GLY A 85 0.02 8.91 -18.17
C GLY A 85 -1.40 8.52 -17.75
N THR A 86 -1.58 7.35 -17.12
CA THR A 86 -2.90 6.80 -16.76
C THR A 86 -3.22 6.92 -15.27
N VAL A 87 -2.33 7.51 -14.48
CA VAL A 87 -2.50 7.77 -13.05
C VAL A 87 -1.98 9.15 -12.69
N ASP A 88 -2.52 9.73 -11.63
CA ASP A 88 -2.03 10.98 -11.06
C ASP A 88 -0.91 10.72 -10.05
N LEU A 89 -1.02 9.63 -9.29
CA LEU A 89 -0.08 9.22 -8.25
C LEU A 89 0.35 7.77 -8.46
N ALA A 90 1.66 7.54 -8.56
CA ALA A 90 2.24 6.21 -8.54
C ALA A 90 2.94 5.93 -7.20
N ASN A 91 2.38 5.05 -6.38
CA ASN A 91 3.00 4.62 -5.13
C ASN A 91 4.11 3.61 -5.40
N ALA A 92 5.26 3.79 -4.79
CA ALA A 92 6.39 2.90 -4.94
C ALA A 92 7.14 2.67 -3.62
N SER A 93 7.47 1.42 -3.36
CA SER A 93 8.29 0.98 -2.22
C SER A 93 9.75 0.68 -2.60
N ARG A 94 10.16 1.22 -3.70
CA ARG A 94 11.52 1.38 -4.20
C ARG A 94 11.62 2.66 -5.02
N ARG A 95 12.82 3.15 -5.21
CA ARG A 95 13.02 4.28 -6.12
C ARG A 95 12.73 3.87 -7.58
N ILE A 96 12.22 4.82 -8.37
CA ILE A 96 12.08 4.67 -9.81
C ILE A 96 13.46 4.47 -10.44
N LYS A 97 13.58 3.54 -11.37
CA LYS A 97 14.85 3.18 -12.00
C LYS A 97 15.22 4.17 -13.12
N PRO A 98 16.54 4.36 -13.41
CA PRO A 98 16.97 5.22 -14.50
C PRO A 98 16.29 4.90 -15.85
N GLU A 99 16.20 3.62 -16.20
CA GLU A 99 15.55 3.18 -17.43
C GLU A 99 14.03 3.46 -17.45
N GLU A 100 13.36 3.43 -16.29
CA GLU A 100 11.94 3.81 -16.16
C GLU A 100 11.76 5.33 -16.33
N ILE A 101 12.70 6.13 -15.81
CA ILE A 101 12.71 7.60 -16.02
C ILE A 101 12.92 7.93 -17.51
N GLU A 102 13.86 7.24 -18.18
CA GLU A 102 14.10 7.43 -19.62
C GLU A 102 12.85 7.09 -20.45
N GLN A 103 12.16 6.00 -20.11
CA GLN A 103 10.91 5.62 -20.75
C GLN A 103 9.80 6.67 -20.51
N ALA A 104 9.68 7.19 -19.30
CA ALA A 104 8.71 8.25 -18.99
C ALA A 104 8.99 9.51 -19.81
N ARG A 105 10.25 9.94 -19.90
CA ARG A 105 10.68 11.10 -20.68
C ARG A 105 10.45 10.91 -22.18
N ALA A 106 10.64 9.70 -22.69
CA ALA A 106 10.33 9.38 -24.09
C ALA A 106 8.82 9.54 -24.39
N ASN A 107 7.96 9.38 -23.39
CA ASN A 107 6.51 9.63 -23.48
C ASN A 107 6.13 11.09 -23.13
N GLY A 108 7.10 11.99 -22.93
CA GLY A 108 6.86 13.40 -22.58
C GLY A 108 6.53 13.63 -21.11
N ILE A 109 6.80 12.66 -20.25
CA ILE A 109 6.56 12.71 -18.80
C ILE A 109 7.90 12.84 -18.08
N ASP A 110 8.04 13.85 -17.21
CA ASP A 110 9.19 14.01 -16.32
C ASP A 110 8.75 13.70 -14.87
N PRO A 111 9.02 12.50 -14.34
CA PRO A 111 8.52 12.09 -13.03
C PRO A 111 9.05 13.00 -11.90
N VAL A 112 8.15 13.42 -11.01
CA VAL A 112 8.51 14.15 -9.79
C VAL A 112 8.37 13.20 -8.60
N GLU A 113 9.44 13.12 -7.79
CA GLU A 113 9.55 12.23 -6.64
C GLU A 113 9.12 12.94 -5.34
N PHE A 114 8.28 12.28 -4.57
CA PHE A 114 7.92 12.67 -3.20
C PHE A 114 8.25 11.50 -2.26
N VAL A 115 9.14 11.71 -1.31
CA VAL A 115 9.31 10.78 -0.18
C VAL A 115 8.17 11.04 0.79
N VAL A 116 7.37 10.02 1.11
CA VAL A 116 6.13 10.19 1.90
C VAL A 116 6.16 9.49 3.25
N ALA A 117 7.03 8.50 3.42
CA ALA A 117 7.24 7.77 4.68
C ALA A 117 8.57 7.02 4.62
N ARG A 118 9.00 6.46 5.76
CA ARG A 118 10.04 5.44 5.83
C ARG A 118 9.43 4.10 6.21
N ASP A 119 10.10 3.03 5.84
CA ASP A 119 9.71 1.65 6.09
C ASP A 119 10.95 0.82 6.40
N ALA A 120 10.77 -0.28 7.09
CA ALA A 120 11.76 -1.34 7.15
C ALA A 120 11.16 -2.60 6.54
N ILE A 121 11.96 -3.33 5.79
CA ILE A 121 11.60 -4.69 5.42
C ILE A 121 11.95 -5.59 6.58
N ALA A 122 10.94 -5.98 7.36
CA ALA A 122 11.08 -6.94 8.45
C ALA A 122 11.30 -8.35 7.87
N VAL A 123 12.28 -9.07 8.40
CA VAL A 123 12.47 -10.50 8.16
C VAL A 123 11.60 -11.25 9.17
N LEU A 124 10.75 -12.13 8.67
CA LEU A 124 9.64 -12.70 9.42
C LEU A 124 9.68 -14.24 9.39
N VAL A 125 9.38 -14.84 10.52
CA VAL A 125 9.23 -16.29 10.66
C VAL A 125 7.98 -16.62 11.47
N HIS A 126 7.55 -17.87 11.45
CA HIS A 126 6.47 -18.36 12.32
C HIS A 126 6.86 -18.21 13.80
N LEU A 127 5.89 -17.99 14.68
CA LEU A 127 6.13 -17.79 16.13
C LEU A 127 6.93 -18.93 16.78
N GLU A 128 6.71 -20.17 16.37
CA GLU A 128 7.41 -21.35 16.90
C GLU A 128 8.82 -21.57 16.31
N ASN A 129 9.23 -20.77 15.33
CA ASN A 129 10.59 -20.88 14.80
C ASN A 129 11.58 -20.36 15.84
N PRO A 130 12.63 -21.11 16.22
CA PRO A 130 13.54 -20.70 17.29
C PRO A 130 14.54 -19.61 16.89
N ILE A 131 14.61 -19.24 15.63
CA ILE A 131 15.56 -18.22 15.14
C ILE A 131 15.16 -16.85 15.67
N GLU A 132 16.11 -16.17 16.33
CA GLU A 132 15.97 -14.82 16.88
C GLU A 132 16.71 -13.76 16.05
N ALA A 133 17.79 -14.16 15.37
CA ALA A 133 18.63 -13.23 14.64
C ALA A 133 19.30 -13.91 13.42
N LEU A 134 19.49 -13.14 12.35
CA LEU A 134 20.20 -13.56 11.13
C LEU A 134 21.07 -12.40 10.63
N THR A 135 22.23 -12.73 10.03
CA THR A 135 22.99 -11.71 9.31
C THR A 135 22.43 -11.52 7.89
N LEU A 136 22.74 -10.38 7.27
CA LEU A 136 22.39 -10.14 5.85
C LEU A 136 22.93 -11.25 4.95
N GLU A 137 24.16 -11.73 5.21
CA GLU A 137 24.75 -12.83 4.46
C GLU A 137 23.98 -14.14 4.63
N GLN A 138 23.52 -14.46 5.85
CA GLN A 138 22.68 -15.64 6.09
C GLN A 138 21.33 -15.53 5.39
N ILE A 139 20.70 -14.36 5.44
CA ILE A 139 19.43 -14.10 4.74
C ILE A 139 19.64 -14.24 3.22
N SER A 140 20.69 -13.64 2.68
CA SER A 140 21.08 -13.79 1.28
C SER A 140 21.27 -15.28 0.90
N ALA A 141 22.03 -16.02 1.68
CA ALA A 141 22.30 -17.44 1.45
C ALA A 141 21.03 -18.31 1.54
N ILE A 142 20.10 -17.98 2.43
CA ILE A 142 18.79 -18.63 2.51
C ILE A 142 18.01 -18.39 1.21
N TYR A 143 17.86 -17.14 0.78
CA TYR A 143 17.09 -16.84 -0.41
C TYR A 143 17.76 -17.23 -1.73
N ALA A 144 19.08 -17.35 -1.74
CA ALA A 144 19.85 -17.95 -2.85
C ALA A 144 19.74 -19.49 -2.89
N GLY A 145 19.25 -20.13 -1.84
CA GLY A 145 19.11 -21.59 -1.73
C GLY A 145 20.37 -22.34 -1.30
N THR A 146 21.45 -21.63 -0.91
CA THR A 146 22.67 -22.25 -0.36
C THR A 146 22.50 -22.69 1.10
N ILE A 147 21.61 -22.04 1.83
CA ILE A 147 21.09 -22.48 3.12
C ILE A 147 19.63 -22.88 2.89
N ASP A 148 19.31 -24.17 3.03
CA ASP A 148 18.01 -24.75 2.74
C ASP A 148 17.37 -25.46 3.95
N ASN A 149 18.10 -25.53 5.07
CA ASN A 149 17.65 -26.14 6.31
C ASN A 149 17.95 -25.21 7.49
N TRP A 150 16.97 -25.05 8.37
CA TRP A 150 17.07 -24.19 9.55
C TRP A 150 18.22 -24.58 10.49
N SER A 151 18.61 -25.86 10.54
CA SER A 151 19.74 -26.31 11.36
C SER A 151 21.08 -25.67 10.97
N GLN A 152 21.23 -25.22 9.73
CA GLN A 152 22.44 -24.55 9.25
C GLN A 152 22.62 -23.14 9.84
N VAL A 153 21.57 -22.57 10.41
CA VAL A 153 21.59 -21.26 11.07
C VAL A 153 21.19 -21.34 12.56
N GLY A 154 21.28 -22.53 13.15
CA GLY A 154 21.02 -22.74 14.58
C GLY A 154 19.56 -23.04 14.94
N GLY A 155 18.72 -23.28 13.95
CA GLY A 155 17.32 -23.69 14.13
C GLY A 155 17.14 -25.22 14.21
N ALA A 156 15.88 -25.64 14.10
CA ALA A 156 15.51 -27.06 14.06
C ALA A 156 15.95 -27.72 12.74
N ASP A 157 16.13 -29.06 12.74
CA ASP A 157 16.39 -29.81 11.52
C ASP A 157 15.09 -29.93 10.69
N ARG A 158 14.83 -28.89 9.89
CA ARG A 158 13.66 -28.72 9.04
C ARG A 158 14.01 -27.93 7.78
N PRO A 159 13.40 -28.24 6.62
CA PRO A 159 13.61 -27.47 5.41
C PRO A 159 13.09 -26.04 5.57
N ILE A 160 13.71 -25.11 4.86
CA ILE A 160 13.28 -23.71 4.81
C ILE A 160 12.31 -23.52 3.63
N VAL A 161 11.13 -22.99 3.91
CA VAL A 161 10.17 -22.55 2.89
C VAL A 161 10.33 -21.06 2.68
N ARG A 162 10.80 -20.64 1.51
CA ARG A 162 11.10 -19.24 1.16
C ARG A 162 9.87 -18.58 0.57
N LEU A 163 9.43 -17.50 1.19
CA LEU A 163 8.33 -16.67 0.69
C LEU A 163 8.88 -15.36 0.16
N SER A 164 8.45 -14.97 -1.02
CA SER A 164 8.78 -13.71 -1.65
C SER A 164 7.55 -13.09 -2.29
N ARG A 165 7.67 -11.85 -2.73
CA ARG A 165 6.66 -11.14 -3.51
C ARG A 165 6.89 -11.41 -4.99
N GLU A 166 5.85 -11.21 -5.81
CA GLU A 166 5.96 -11.22 -7.26
C GLU A 166 6.95 -10.17 -7.77
N THR A 167 7.49 -10.38 -8.96
CA THR A 167 8.58 -9.56 -9.54
C THR A 167 8.22 -8.11 -9.85
N ASN A 168 6.93 -7.77 -9.97
CA ASN A 168 6.42 -6.41 -10.08
C ASN A 168 6.36 -5.66 -8.74
N SER A 169 6.57 -6.35 -7.61
CA SER A 169 6.61 -5.76 -6.28
C SER A 169 7.91 -4.96 -6.09
N GLY A 170 7.78 -3.70 -5.65
CA GLY A 170 8.94 -2.91 -5.25
C GLY A 170 9.70 -3.51 -4.07
N THR A 171 9.00 -4.21 -3.17
CA THR A 171 9.63 -4.93 -2.04
C THR A 171 10.47 -6.10 -2.53
N HIS A 172 9.98 -6.85 -3.54
CA HIS A 172 10.77 -7.91 -4.16
C HIS A 172 12.06 -7.36 -4.81
N VAL A 173 11.93 -6.30 -5.61
CA VAL A 173 13.07 -5.69 -6.30
C VAL A 173 14.09 -5.15 -5.30
N TYR A 174 13.64 -4.40 -4.29
CA TYR A 174 14.51 -3.88 -3.25
C TYR A 174 15.23 -5.00 -2.49
N PHE A 175 14.50 -6.06 -2.10
CA PHE A 175 15.09 -7.20 -1.39
C PHE A 175 16.09 -7.96 -2.25
N LEU A 176 15.82 -8.11 -3.54
CA LEU A 176 16.76 -8.71 -4.51
C LEU A 176 18.07 -7.91 -4.57
N GLU A 177 17.99 -6.60 -4.68
CA GLU A 177 19.14 -5.72 -4.89
C GLU A 177 19.92 -5.53 -3.59
N GLU A 178 19.26 -5.19 -2.51
CA GLU A 178 19.93 -4.77 -1.27
C GLU A 178 20.23 -5.95 -0.32
N VAL A 179 19.40 -6.99 -0.31
CA VAL A 179 19.56 -8.10 0.64
C VAL A 179 20.13 -9.34 -0.04
N LEU A 180 19.52 -9.82 -1.12
CA LEU A 180 19.98 -11.03 -1.79
C LEU A 180 21.36 -10.81 -2.45
N ARG A 181 21.53 -9.67 -3.11
CA ARG A 181 22.79 -9.26 -3.77
C ARG A 181 23.71 -8.42 -2.87
N LEU A 182 23.31 -8.14 -1.65
CA LEU A 182 24.06 -7.34 -0.67
C LEU A 182 24.50 -5.98 -1.25
N GLY A 183 23.61 -5.30 -1.97
CA GLY A 183 23.87 -4.01 -2.60
C GLY A 183 24.88 -4.02 -3.74
N ARG A 184 25.21 -5.20 -4.32
CA ARG A 184 26.16 -5.34 -5.45
C ARG A 184 25.42 -5.35 -6.79
N PRO A 185 25.45 -4.28 -7.58
CA PRO A 185 24.64 -4.16 -8.80
C PRO A 185 24.94 -5.24 -9.86
N ASP A 186 26.20 -5.66 -9.96
CA ASP A 186 26.65 -6.63 -10.97
C ASP A 186 26.53 -8.10 -10.50
N ASP A 187 26.01 -8.34 -9.30
CA ASP A 187 25.82 -9.69 -8.78
C ASP A 187 24.63 -10.37 -9.51
N PRO A 188 24.86 -11.49 -10.23
CA PRO A 188 23.81 -12.16 -10.98
C PRO A 188 22.89 -13.04 -10.12
N THR A 189 23.08 -13.10 -8.80
CA THR A 189 22.33 -13.96 -7.89
C THR A 189 20.83 -13.69 -8.01
N LEU A 190 20.07 -14.77 -8.13
CA LEU A 190 18.62 -14.76 -8.18
C LEU A 190 18.05 -15.55 -6.99
N PHE A 191 16.78 -15.33 -6.69
CA PHE A 191 16.06 -16.17 -5.75
C PHE A 191 16.11 -17.64 -6.15
N ALA A 192 16.22 -18.53 -5.15
CA ALA A 192 16.15 -19.96 -5.36
C ALA A 192 14.86 -20.33 -6.13
N PRO A 193 14.92 -21.28 -7.07
CA PRO A 193 13.79 -21.62 -7.96
C PRO A 193 12.54 -22.13 -7.22
N ASP A 194 12.72 -22.63 -6.00
CA ASP A 194 11.64 -23.11 -5.12
C ASP A 194 11.04 -22.02 -4.22
N THR A 195 11.46 -20.76 -4.40
CA THR A 195 10.90 -19.62 -3.68
C THR A 195 9.45 -19.37 -4.13
N LEU A 196 8.52 -19.36 -3.17
CA LEU A 196 7.11 -19.09 -3.43
C LEU A 196 6.88 -17.60 -3.63
N LEU A 197 6.39 -17.22 -4.81
CA LEU A 197 6.08 -15.83 -5.13
C LEU A 197 4.61 -15.54 -4.82
N LEU A 198 4.35 -14.62 -3.89
CA LEU A 198 3.00 -14.26 -3.43
C LEU A 198 2.59 -12.88 -3.96
N PRO A 199 1.32 -12.70 -4.37
CA PRO A 199 0.88 -11.49 -5.05
C PRO A 199 0.75 -10.27 -4.13
N SER A 200 0.59 -10.48 -2.81
CA SER A 200 0.33 -9.39 -1.87
C SER A 200 1.08 -9.56 -0.54
N SER A 201 1.26 -8.46 0.19
CA SER A 201 1.78 -8.44 1.56
C SER A 201 0.91 -9.30 2.49
N VAL A 202 -0.42 -9.22 2.35
CA VAL A 202 -1.35 -10.07 3.11
C VAL A 202 -1.12 -11.56 2.84
N GLY A 203 -0.75 -11.93 1.61
CA GLY A 203 -0.40 -13.33 1.27
C GLY A 203 0.84 -13.82 2.01
N ILE A 204 1.88 -13.00 2.14
CA ILE A 204 3.10 -13.31 2.92
C ILE A 204 2.73 -13.57 4.38
N THR A 205 2.01 -12.64 5.01
CA THR A 205 1.68 -12.74 6.43
C THR A 205 0.73 -13.90 6.74
N ALA A 206 -0.21 -14.19 5.82
CA ALA A 206 -1.10 -15.33 5.95
C ALA A 206 -0.35 -16.68 5.91
N GLU A 207 0.60 -16.84 4.97
CA GLU A 207 1.39 -18.08 4.88
C GLU A 207 2.30 -18.26 6.10
N LEU A 208 2.96 -17.18 6.57
CA LEU A 208 3.80 -17.22 7.78
C LEU A 208 3.06 -17.65 9.04
N ALA A 209 1.79 -17.26 9.18
CA ALA A 209 0.99 -17.61 10.35
C ALA A 209 0.70 -19.12 10.48
N TYR A 210 0.81 -19.88 9.41
CA TYR A 210 0.49 -21.31 9.38
C TYR A 210 1.69 -22.22 9.08
N ASN A 211 2.74 -21.69 8.49
CA ASN A 211 3.89 -22.48 8.02
C ASN A 211 5.10 -22.28 8.93
N VAL A 212 5.29 -23.21 9.89
CA VAL A 212 6.40 -23.19 10.85
C VAL A 212 7.79 -23.25 10.20
N ASN A 213 7.89 -23.68 8.95
CA ASN A 213 9.13 -23.77 8.18
C ASN A 213 9.40 -22.50 7.35
N ALA A 214 8.44 -21.57 7.27
CA ALA A 214 8.55 -20.42 6.39
C ALA A 214 9.46 -19.33 6.94
N ILE A 215 10.17 -18.69 6.02
CA ILE A 215 10.76 -17.38 6.15
C ILE A 215 10.14 -16.46 5.09
N GLY A 216 9.78 -15.27 5.49
CA GLY A 216 9.24 -14.23 4.61
C GLY A 216 9.82 -12.87 4.96
N TYR A 217 9.45 -11.89 4.17
CA TYR A 217 9.79 -10.50 4.44
C TYR A 217 8.66 -9.57 3.94
N ASP A 218 8.41 -8.52 4.69
CA ASP A 218 7.46 -7.47 4.27
C ASP A 218 7.71 -6.17 5.03
N GLY A 219 7.00 -5.09 4.63
CA GLY A 219 7.05 -3.81 5.33
C GLY A 219 6.47 -3.90 6.74
N LEU A 220 6.96 -3.02 7.63
CA LEU A 220 6.56 -2.98 9.05
C LEU A 220 5.04 -2.86 9.25
N GLY A 221 4.35 -2.16 8.38
CA GLY A 221 2.89 -2.00 8.45
C GLY A 221 2.08 -3.30 8.28
N TYR A 222 2.74 -4.43 7.97
CA TYR A 222 2.11 -5.75 7.86
C TYR A 222 2.52 -6.72 8.96
N VAL A 223 3.39 -6.31 9.87
CA VAL A 223 3.81 -7.13 11.02
C VAL A 223 2.65 -7.23 12.01
N THR A 224 2.32 -8.45 12.42
CA THR A 224 1.28 -8.72 13.42
C THR A 224 1.80 -9.65 14.51
N GLU A 225 1.04 -9.81 15.57
CA GLU A 225 1.35 -10.74 16.67
C GLU A 225 1.36 -12.23 16.25
N ALA A 226 0.88 -12.55 15.03
CA ALA A 226 0.85 -13.93 14.51
C ALA A 226 2.20 -14.40 13.96
N MET A 227 3.23 -13.54 13.94
CA MET A 227 4.55 -13.85 13.40
C MET A 227 5.65 -13.22 14.25
N LYS A 228 6.86 -13.77 14.12
CA LYS A 228 8.05 -13.28 14.81
C LYS A 228 8.94 -12.50 13.86
N VAL A 229 9.37 -11.31 14.30
CA VAL A 229 10.39 -10.51 13.61
C VAL A 229 11.76 -11.00 14.02
N VAL A 230 12.61 -11.27 13.05
CA VAL A 230 14.00 -11.69 13.25
C VAL A 230 14.89 -10.44 13.28
N ALA A 231 15.76 -10.31 14.27
CA ALA A 231 16.74 -9.24 14.32
C ALA A 231 17.78 -9.43 13.21
N VAL A 232 18.19 -8.34 12.56
CA VAL A 232 19.14 -8.39 11.43
C VAL A 232 20.45 -7.73 11.81
N GLY A 233 21.56 -8.41 11.52
CA GLY A 233 22.92 -7.90 11.65
C GLY A 233 23.62 -7.77 10.29
N GLU A 234 24.47 -6.78 10.13
CA GLU A 234 25.27 -6.64 8.90
C GLU A 234 26.31 -7.75 8.73
N SER A 235 26.89 -8.22 9.85
CA SER A 235 27.94 -9.23 9.85
C SER A 235 27.90 -10.10 11.11
N PRO A 236 28.54 -11.31 11.07
CA PRO A 236 28.71 -12.15 12.25
C PRO A 236 29.47 -11.41 13.36
N GLY A 237 28.91 -11.38 14.57
CA GLY A 237 29.52 -10.71 15.73
C GLY A 237 29.26 -9.21 15.84
N GLY A 238 28.57 -8.60 14.85
CA GLY A 238 28.04 -7.26 14.93
C GLY A 238 26.75 -7.20 15.76
N PRO A 239 26.20 -5.99 15.98
CA PRO A 239 24.90 -5.84 16.61
C PRO A 239 23.80 -6.43 15.72
N PHE A 240 22.87 -7.16 16.36
CA PHE A 240 21.61 -7.55 15.72
C PHE A 240 20.53 -6.55 16.14
N VAL A 241 19.84 -6.00 15.17
CA VAL A 241 18.92 -4.87 15.35
C VAL A 241 17.51 -5.29 14.91
N LEU A 242 16.51 -4.96 15.72
CA LEU A 242 15.11 -5.07 15.33
C LEU A 242 14.65 -3.79 14.61
N PRO A 243 13.71 -3.89 13.65
CA PRO A 243 13.14 -2.73 12.99
C PRO A 243 12.17 -2.01 13.95
N THR A 244 12.59 -0.86 14.45
CA THR A 244 11.78 0.06 15.25
C THR A 244 11.80 1.43 14.61
N VAL A 245 10.91 2.33 15.04
CA VAL A 245 10.93 3.72 14.55
C VAL A 245 12.31 4.35 14.73
N GLU A 246 12.94 4.14 15.89
CA GLU A 246 14.27 4.68 16.19
C GLU A 246 15.36 4.08 15.28
N THR A 247 15.38 2.74 15.12
CA THR A 247 16.41 2.06 14.33
C THR A 247 16.24 2.29 12.82
N VAL A 248 15.02 2.56 12.35
CA VAL A 248 14.75 2.94 10.97
C VAL A 248 15.15 4.39 10.72
N ASN A 249 14.80 5.31 11.62
CA ASN A 249 15.15 6.73 11.48
C ASN A 249 16.66 6.98 11.58
N SER A 250 17.36 6.23 12.42
CA SER A 250 18.83 6.31 12.54
C SER A 250 19.59 5.49 11.48
N PHE A 251 18.88 4.75 10.61
CA PHE A 251 19.47 3.78 9.66
C PHE A 251 20.34 2.71 10.33
N ALA A 252 20.09 2.44 11.63
CA ALA A 252 20.75 1.35 12.33
C ALA A 252 20.18 -0.03 11.93
N TYR A 253 18.91 -0.10 11.48
CA TYR A 253 18.34 -1.31 10.90
C TYR A 253 18.80 -1.45 9.43
N PRO A 254 19.46 -2.56 9.04
CA PRO A 254 20.13 -2.64 7.74
C PRO A 254 19.20 -2.63 6.52
N ILE A 255 17.93 -3.00 6.69
CA ILE A 255 16.95 -3.10 5.60
C ILE A 255 15.88 -2.00 5.72
N ALA A 256 16.32 -0.79 6.04
CA ALA A 256 15.47 0.40 6.05
C ALA A 256 15.39 1.04 4.65
N ARG A 257 14.23 1.59 4.30
CA ARG A 257 14.00 2.24 3.00
C ARG A 257 13.02 3.41 3.09
N GLU A 258 13.02 4.23 2.06
CA GLU A 258 12.00 5.25 1.84
C GLU A 258 10.83 4.69 1.02
N LEU A 259 9.65 5.27 1.24
CA LEU A 259 8.45 5.05 0.44
C LEU A 259 8.14 6.29 -0.36
N TYR A 260 7.79 6.10 -1.63
CA TYR A 260 7.69 7.16 -2.61
C TYR A 260 6.29 7.26 -3.21
N VAL A 261 5.93 8.49 -3.56
CA VAL A 261 4.85 8.80 -4.50
C VAL A 261 5.47 9.57 -5.67
N TYR A 262 5.14 9.16 -6.89
CA TYR A 262 5.57 9.85 -8.10
C TYR A 262 4.38 10.47 -8.81
N THR A 263 4.59 11.65 -9.41
CA THR A 263 3.63 12.32 -10.31
C THR A 263 4.20 12.45 -11.71
N ALA A 264 3.33 12.60 -12.71
CA ALA A 264 3.72 12.74 -14.13
C ALA A 264 4.10 14.19 -14.48
N GLY A 265 5.04 14.76 -13.76
CA GLY A 265 5.40 16.19 -13.79
C GLY A 265 4.84 16.92 -12.59
N GLU A 266 4.80 18.27 -12.65
CA GLU A 266 4.20 19.09 -11.59
C GLU A 266 2.74 18.67 -11.37
N PRO A 267 2.34 18.36 -10.13
CA PRO A 267 0.97 17.91 -9.85
C PRO A 267 -0.05 19.05 -10.04
N SER A 268 -1.29 18.66 -10.39
CA SER A 268 -2.43 19.59 -10.37
C SER A 268 -2.63 20.20 -8.98
N PRO A 269 -3.35 21.33 -8.85
CA PRO A 269 -3.59 21.95 -7.54
C PRO A 269 -4.22 20.99 -6.53
N GLU A 270 -5.15 20.12 -6.96
CA GLU A 270 -5.84 19.16 -6.10
C GLU A 270 -4.89 18.02 -5.66
N VAL A 271 -4.10 17.50 -6.60
CA VAL A 271 -3.07 16.49 -6.30
C VAL A 271 -2.01 17.06 -5.38
N ARG A 272 -1.60 18.33 -5.61
CA ARG A 272 -0.63 19.03 -4.76
C ARG A 272 -1.16 19.20 -3.35
N ALA A 273 -2.40 19.65 -3.19
CA ALA A 273 -3.03 19.82 -1.88
C ALA A 273 -3.08 18.49 -1.11
N TYR A 274 -3.41 17.39 -1.80
CA TYR A 274 -3.42 16.06 -1.18
C TYR A 274 -2.01 15.60 -0.78
N LEU A 275 -1.00 15.81 -1.62
CA LEU A 275 0.39 15.50 -1.28
C LEU A 275 0.92 16.34 -0.11
N ASP A 276 0.60 17.65 -0.07
CA ASP A 276 0.99 18.51 1.02
C ASP A 276 0.32 18.09 2.34
N TRP A 277 -0.93 17.62 2.29
CA TRP A 277 -1.62 17.03 3.45
C TRP A 277 -0.96 15.71 3.88
N ILE A 278 -0.62 14.80 2.95
CA ILE A 278 0.11 13.54 3.26
C ILE A 278 1.42 13.85 3.99
N LEU A 279 2.16 14.88 3.55
CA LEU A 279 3.43 15.31 4.14
C LEU A 279 3.26 16.15 5.42
N GLY A 280 2.03 16.57 5.71
CA GLY A 280 1.66 17.33 6.89
C GLY A 280 1.44 16.44 8.14
N PRO A 281 1.21 17.06 9.31
CA PRO A 281 1.09 16.33 10.57
C PRO A 281 0.00 15.25 10.57
N GLU A 282 -1.15 15.51 9.95
CA GLU A 282 -2.28 14.59 9.91
C GLU A 282 -1.95 13.36 9.05
N GLY A 283 -1.43 13.56 7.83
CA GLY A 283 -1.01 12.47 6.96
C GLY A 283 0.11 11.62 7.56
N GLN A 284 1.05 12.25 8.29
CA GLN A 284 2.13 11.55 8.98
C GLN A 284 1.65 10.83 10.26
N SER A 285 0.58 11.31 10.91
CA SER A 285 -0.10 10.56 11.98
C SER A 285 -0.72 9.25 11.47
N VAL A 286 -1.29 9.27 10.25
CA VAL A 286 -1.77 8.04 9.60
C VAL A 286 -0.61 7.06 9.34
N VAL A 287 0.55 7.56 8.88
CA VAL A 287 1.77 6.74 8.70
C VAL A 287 2.11 5.98 9.98
N ALA A 288 2.21 6.70 11.11
CA ALA A 288 2.53 6.12 12.41
C ALA A 288 1.47 5.10 12.88
N SER A 289 0.18 5.40 12.68
CA SER A 289 -0.92 4.54 13.13
C SER A 289 -0.94 3.16 12.45
N LEU A 290 -0.36 3.07 11.26
CA LEU A 290 -0.25 1.83 10.49
C LEU A 290 1.11 1.13 10.63
N GLY A 291 1.95 1.55 11.57
CA GLY A 291 3.23 0.91 11.85
C GLY A 291 4.36 1.27 10.89
N PHE A 292 4.13 2.21 9.96
CA PHE A 292 5.21 2.80 9.17
C PHE A 292 5.91 3.91 9.95
N VAL A 293 7.05 4.37 9.44
CA VAL A 293 7.87 5.37 10.12
C VAL A 293 7.66 6.75 9.49
N PRO A 294 7.13 7.73 10.24
CA PRO A 294 6.94 9.08 9.74
C PRO A 294 8.26 9.77 9.37
N LEU A 295 8.19 10.74 8.47
CA LEU A 295 9.34 11.57 8.06
C LEU A 295 9.72 12.61 9.12
N ARG A 296 8.78 12.95 10.00
CA ARG A 296 8.93 13.94 11.07
C ARG A 296 8.32 13.37 12.35
N ASP A 297 8.96 13.68 13.46
CA ASP A 297 8.46 13.39 14.81
C ASP A 297 7.30 14.32 15.17
#